data_73416a33e20e2cf1371471f1a2a220be
#
_entry.id   73416a33e20e2cf1371471f1a2a220be
#
_cell.length_a   1.000
_cell.length_b   1.000
_cell.length_c   1.000
_cell.angle_alpha   90.00
_cell.angle_beta   90.00
_cell.angle_gamma   90.00
#
_symmetry.space_group_name_H-M   'P 1'
#
loop_
_entity.id
_entity.type
_entity.pdbx_description
1 polymer ?
#
loop_
_entity_poly.entity_id
_entity_poly.type
_entity_poly.pdbx_seq_one_letter_code
_entity_poly.pdbx_strand_id
1 'polypeptide(L)'
;MSKDIIYQMLPRLWGEGSMASVDDATLSYLKGLGITHLWCTGIIRHSTGQPFVKGDAGSPYAISDYYDVNPYLATVPSRRISEFRSLVSRVHKYGLKFIIDFVPNHVGCDYSDKHGGIPLCGWHDYDWSDTIKIDYNAPGTWEAMYRIVRFWASKGVDGFRCDMVELVPPDFLKWLIAKIKEEFPEVVFIAEVYQKEKYRMYIEDVRFDYLYDKSGLYDVLRALTAGHGTARAITWNWQFLQDLQPRMPNLLEKHDQETLASP
;
A
#
# COMPACT_ATOMS: atom_id res chain seq x y z
N MET A 1 -10.66 13.05 19.58
CA MET A 1 -10.45 12.07 18.50
C MET A 1 -9.05 11.50 18.64
N SER A 2 -8.88 10.18 18.70
CA SER A 2 -7.55 9.57 18.63
C SER A 2 -7.01 9.82 17.22
N LYS A 3 -5.73 10.14 17.12
CA LYS A 3 -5.06 10.28 15.81
C LYS A 3 -4.64 8.90 15.34
N ASP A 4 -4.85 8.60 14.05
CA ASP A 4 -4.29 7.42 13.44
C ASP A 4 -2.81 7.68 13.11
N ILE A 5 -1.94 6.79 13.56
CA ILE A 5 -0.50 6.85 13.33
C ILE A 5 -0.10 5.54 12.64
N ILE A 6 0.38 5.66 11.41
CA ILE A 6 0.75 4.53 10.56
C ILE A 6 2.26 4.37 10.60
N TYR A 7 2.74 3.18 10.93
CA TYR A 7 4.14 2.80 10.78
C TYR A 7 4.30 1.90 9.57
N GLN A 8 5.06 2.34 8.57
CA GLN A 8 5.40 1.50 7.44
C GLN A 8 6.63 0.65 7.77
N MET A 9 6.53 -0.64 7.48
CA MET A 9 7.60 -1.61 7.66
C MET A 9 7.80 -2.41 6.38
N LEU A 10 9.05 -2.65 6.02
CA LEU A 10 9.43 -3.61 4.99
C LEU A 10 9.93 -4.88 5.70
N PRO A 11 9.08 -5.93 5.87
CA PRO A 11 9.41 -7.07 6.73
C PRO A 11 10.71 -7.78 6.34
N ARG A 12 11.07 -7.81 5.04
CA ARG A 12 12.32 -8.40 4.56
C ARG A 12 13.59 -7.69 5.07
N LEU A 13 13.48 -6.46 5.56
CA LEU A 13 14.58 -5.66 6.14
C LEU A 13 14.48 -5.56 7.66
N TRP A 14 13.50 -6.23 8.29
CA TRP A 14 13.29 -6.18 9.73
C TRP A 14 13.75 -7.49 10.39
N GLY A 15 14.64 -7.39 11.36
CA GLY A 15 15.19 -8.55 12.06
C GLY A 15 15.84 -9.56 11.09
N GLU A 16 15.36 -10.80 11.13
CA GLU A 16 15.82 -11.87 10.23
C GLU A 16 15.15 -11.87 8.85
N GLY A 17 14.44 -10.79 8.51
CA GLY A 17 13.78 -10.65 7.21
C GLY A 17 12.50 -11.48 7.03
N SER A 18 11.86 -11.87 8.11
CA SER A 18 10.66 -12.73 8.07
C SER A 18 9.48 -12.12 8.83
N MET A 19 8.27 -12.62 8.55
CA MET A 19 7.06 -12.28 9.32
C MET A 19 7.16 -12.66 10.81
N ALA A 20 8.01 -13.63 11.15
CA ALA A 20 8.27 -14.02 12.53
C ALA A 20 9.06 -12.95 13.30
N SER A 21 9.89 -12.17 12.61
CA SER A 21 10.66 -11.06 13.21
C SER A 21 9.79 -9.89 13.67
N VAL A 22 8.54 -9.81 13.19
CA VAL A 22 7.53 -8.88 13.73
C VAL A 22 6.90 -9.52 14.96
N ASP A 23 7.69 -9.66 16.00
CA ASP A 23 7.39 -10.37 17.23
C ASP A 23 6.64 -9.52 18.29
N ASP A 24 6.36 -10.12 19.43
CA ASP A 24 5.68 -9.45 20.55
C ASP A 24 6.49 -8.24 21.07
N ALA A 25 7.82 -8.29 21.06
CA ALA A 25 8.66 -7.18 21.51
C ALA A 25 8.57 -6.00 20.54
N THR A 26 8.66 -6.26 19.22
CA THR A 26 8.46 -5.26 18.16
C THR A 26 7.08 -4.59 18.28
N LEU A 27 6.02 -5.39 18.41
CA LEU A 27 4.65 -4.84 18.47
C LEU A 27 4.38 -4.06 19.75
N SER A 28 4.93 -4.50 20.89
CA SER A 28 4.88 -3.77 22.15
C SER A 28 5.59 -2.41 22.05
N TYR A 29 6.76 -2.39 21.42
CA TYR A 29 7.52 -1.16 21.17
C TYR A 29 6.72 -0.18 20.28
N LEU A 30 6.21 -0.64 19.14
CA LEU A 30 5.40 0.19 18.24
C LEU A 30 4.16 0.74 18.94
N LYS A 31 3.47 -0.12 19.72
CA LYS A 31 2.32 0.32 20.52
C LYS A 31 2.70 1.39 21.56
N GLY A 32 3.86 1.23 22.20
CA GLY A 32 4.41 2.21 23.14
C GLY A 32 4.72 3.57 22.51
N LEU A 33 5.06 3.61 21.22
CA LEU A 33 5.20 4.84 20.44
C LEU A 33 3.87 5.49 20.04
N GLY A 34 2.73 4.85 20.35
CA GLY A 34 1.40 5.34 19.97
C GLY A 34 0.96 4.96 18.56
N ILE A 35 1.69 4.05 17.90
CA ILE A 35 1.30 3.53 16.58
C ILE A 35 -0.06 2.85 16.69
N THR A 36 -0.93 3.10 15.70
CA THR A 36 -2.28 2.51 15.61
C THR A 36 -2.39 1.52 14.47
N HIS A 37 -1.59 1.71 13.41
CA HIS A 37 -1.62 0.89 12.20
C HIS A 37 -0.21 0.46 11.82
N LEU A 38 -0.03 -0.81 11.54
CA LEU A 38 1.18 -1.38 10.95
C LEU A 38 0.94 -1.66 9.47
N TRP A 39 1.62 -0.93 8.59
CA TRP A 39 1.61 -1.18 7.16
C TRP A 39 2.85 -1.99 6.77
N CYS A 40 2.64 -3.22 6.33
CA CYS A 40 3.70 -4.11 5.86
C CYS A 40 3.75 -4.14 4.33
N THR A 41 4.84 -3.63 3.74
CA THR A 41 5.10 -3.67 2.30
C THR A 41 5.67 -5.03 1.88
N GLY A 42 5.25 -5.53 0.70
CA GLY A 42 5.79 -6.74 0.09
C GLY A 42 5.22 -8.06 0.63
N ILE A 43 4.05 -8.02 1.26
CA ILE A 43 3.34 -9.22 1.77
C ILE A 43 2.87 -10.11 0.62
N ILE A 44 2.19 -9.52 -0.37
CA ILE A 44 1.66 -10.28 -1.52
C ILE A 44 2.84 -10.79 -2.36
N ARG A 45 2.72 -12.00 -2.88
CA ARG A 45 3.75 -12.63 -3.70
C ARG A 45 4.03 -11.78 -4.94
N HIS A 46 5.31 -11.43 -5.13
CA HIS A 46 5.80 -10.61 -6.23
C HIS A 46 6.93 -11.32 -6.97
N SER A 47 7.24 -10.84 -8.17
CA SER A 47 8.29 -11.34 -9.03
C SER A 47 9.67 -11.23 -8.36
N THR A 48 10.50 -12.26 -8.55
CA THR A 48 11.88 -12.30 -8.07
C THR A 48 12.78 -12.95 -9.12
N GLY A 49 14.04 -12.53 -9.20
CA GLY A 49 15.02 -13.07 -10.15
C GLY A 49 14.88 -12.51 -11.57
N GLN A 50 15.91 -12.70 -12.35
CA GLN A 50 15.99 -12.28 -13.76
C GLN A 50 15.14 -13.20 -14.66
N PRO A 51 14.54 -12.67 -15.74
CA PRO A 51 14.58 -11.28 -16.25
C PRO A 51 13.44 -10.39 -15.74
N PHE A 52 12.60 -10.85 -14.81
CA PHE A 52 11.33 -10.22 -14.43
C PHE A 52 11.45 -9.06 -13.45
N VAL A 53 12.65 -8.74 -12.97
CA VAL A 53 12.82 -7.73 -11.91
C VAL A 53 14.09 -6.93 -12.07
N LYS A 54 14.08 -5.71 -11.54
CA LYS A 54 15.25 -4.83 -11.40
C LYS A 54 15.96 -5.16 -10.08
N GLY A 55 16.83 -6.17 -10.07
CA GLY A 55 17.59 -6.64 -8.91
C GLY A 55 17.05 -7.92 -8.28
N ASP A 56 17.88 -8.57 -7.46
CA ASP A 56 17.64 -9.93 -6.96
C ASP A 56 16.43 -10.08 -6.04
N ALA A 57 16.14 -9.05 -5.24
CA ALA A 57 15.05 -9.08 -4.27
C ALA A 57 13.66 -8.87 -4.89
N GLY A 58 13.59 -8.41 -6.14
CA GLY A 58 12.35 -8.07 -6.81
C GLY A 58 11.65 -6.82 -6.30
N SER A 59 10.65 -6.38 -7.05
CA SER A 59 9.80 -5.27 -6.69
C SER A 59 8.56 -5.75 -5.93
N PRO A 60 8.26 -5.21 -4.74
CA PRO A 60 7.02 -5.49 -4.01
C PRO A 60 5.75 -5.16 -4.80
N TYR A 61 5.88 -4.40 -5.88
CA TYR A 61 4.80 -3.92 -6.73
C TYR A 61 4.62 -4.74 -8.02
N ALA A 62 5.59 -5.56 -8.43
CA ALA A 62 5.46 -6.48 -9.57
C ALA A 62 4.81 -7.79 -9.10
N ILE A 63 3.49 -7.77 -8.86
CA ILE A 63 2.76 -8.89 -8.27
C ILE A 63 2.75 -10.10 -9.21
N SER A 64 3.18 -11.27 -8.72
CA SER A 64 3.17 -12.53 -9.46
C SER A 64 1.99 -13.45 -9.12
N ASP A 65 1.41 -13.33 -7.91
CA ASP A 65 0.20 -14.03 -7.50
C ASP A 65 -0.50 -13.25 -6.38
N TYR A 66 -1.70 -12.72 -6.66
CA TYR A 66 -2.46 -11.92 -5.67
C TYR A 66 -3.03 -12.73 -4.50
N TYR A 67 -3.13 -14.04 -4.63
CA TYR A 67 -3.73 -14.89 -3.59
C TYR A 67 -2.70 -15.59 -2.71
N ASP A 68 -1.42 -15.27 -2.92
CA ASP A 68 -0.31 -15.89 -2.20
C ASP A 68 0.53 -14.87 -1.43
N VAL A 69 1.16 -15.33 -0.37
CA VAL A 69 2.13 -14.55 0.43
C VAL A 69 3.52 -14.78 -0.16
N ASN A 70 4.34 -13.73 -0.15
CA ASN A 70 5.74 -13.83 -0.56
C ASN A 70 6.47 -14.92 0.26
N PRO A 71 6.95 -15.99 -0.39
CA PRO A 71 7.55 -17.12 0.32
C PRO A 71 8.83 -16.76 1.09
N TYR A 72 9.55 -15.72 0.66
CA TYR A 72 10.78 -15.26 1.31
C TYR A 72 10.53 -14.57 2.66
N LEU A 73 9.29 -14.18 2.96
CA LEU A 73 8.92 -13.62 4.27
C LEU A 73 8.55 -14.68 5.30
N ALA A 74 8.47 -15.95 4.89
CA ALA A 74 8.12 -17.05 5.79
C ALA A 74 9.36 -17.76 6.29
N THR A 75 9.39 -18.13 7.57
CA THR A 75 10.41 -18.99 8.15
C THR A 75 10.39 -20.36 7.48
N VAL A 76 9.18 -20.86 7.16
CA VAL A 76 8.98 -22.09 6.38
C VAL A 76 8.12 -21.73 5.16
N PRO A 77 8.70 -21.65 3.94
CA PRO A 77 7.98 -21.17 2.73
C PRO A 77 6.65 -21.89 2.45
N SER A 78 6.55 -23.20 2.73
CA SER A 78 5.32 -23.96 2.58
C SER A 78 4.22 -23.59 3.59
N ARG A 79 4.55 -22.91 4.68
CA ARG A 79 3.64 -22.47 5.74
C ARG A 79 3.32 -20.96 5.68
N ARG A 80 3.75 -20.25 4.63
CA ARG A 80 3.63 -18.78 4.51
C ARG A 80 2.25 -18.22 4.81
N ILE A 81 1.19 -18.90 4.37
CA ILE A 81 -0.20 -18.45 4.64
C ILE A 81 -0.55 -18.60 6.13
N SER A 82 -0.11 -19.66 6.80
CA SER A 82 -0.34 -19.83 8.24
C SER A 82 0.51 -18.86 9.06
N GLU A 83 1.75 -18.60 8.65
CA GLU A 83 2.61 -17.60 9.29
C GLU A 83 2.04 -16.18 9.12
N PHE A 84 1.48 -15.86 7.95
CA PHE A 84 0.77 -14.62 7.72
C PHE A 84 -0.43 -14.45 8.67
N ARG A 85 -1.27 -15.48 8.81
CA ARG A 85 -2.39 -15.44 9.77
C ARG A 85 -1.91 -15.25 11.21
N SER A 86 -0.80 -15.87 11.57
CA SER A 86 -0.18 -15.69 12.89
C SER A 86 0.33 -14.26 13.08
N LEU A 87 0.90 -13.64 12.04
CA LEU A 87 1.30 -12.23 12.07
C LEU A 87 0.08 -11.32 12.30
N VAL A 88 -0.98 -11.47 11.49
CA VAL A 88 -2.21 -10.68 11.64
C VAL A 88 -2.79 -10.80 13.04
N SER A 89 -2.93 -12.05 13.55
CA SER A 89 -3.43 -12.30 14.91
C SER A 89 -2.56 -11.64 15.97
N ARG A 90 -1.25 -11.66 15.79
CA ARG A 90 -0.29 -11.04 16.71
C ARG A 90 -0.44 -9.51 16.70
N VAL A 91 -0.55 -8.89 15.52
CA VAL A 91 -0.79 -7.44 15.39
C VAL A 91 -2.08 -7.04 16.10
N HIS A 92 -3.16 -7.77 15.88
CA HIS A 92 -4.46 -7.52 16.53
C HIS A 92 -4.41 -7.70 18.06
N LYS A 93 -3.64 -8.68 18.57
CA LYS A 93 -3.44 -8.88 20.01
C LYS A 93 -2.90 -7.62 20.70
N TYR A 94 -2.08 -6.83 20.00
CA TYR A 94 -1.57 -5.55 20.52
C TYR A 94 -2.50 -4.36 20.25
N GLY A 95 -3.69 -4.60 19.69
CA GLY A 95 -4.67 -3.56 19.36
C GLY A 95 -4.18 -2.64 18.24
N LEU A 96 -3.34 -3.15 17.35
CA LEU A 96 -2.94 -2.49 16.12
C LEU A 96 -3.79 -2.98 14.96
N LYS A 97 -3.97 -2.13 13.94
CA LYS A 97 -4.56 -2.49 12.66
C LYS A 97 -3.48 -2.90 11.68
N PHE A 98 -3.79 -3.82 10.76
CA PHE A 98 -2.85 -4.36 9.79
C PHE A 98 -3.17 -3.91 8.37
N ILE A 99 -2.22 -3.23 7.71
CA ILE A 99 -2.34 -2.70 6.35
C ILE A 99 -1.35 -3.40 5.44
N ILE A 100 -1.78 -3.71 4.20
CA ILE A 100 -0.91 -4.20 3.13
C ILE A 100 -1.04 -3.34 1.88
N ASP A 101 -0.08 -3.45 0.94
CA ASP A 101 -0.20 -2.85 -0.37
C ASP A 101 -1.19 -3.62 -1.23
N PHE A 102 -2.02 -2.89 -1.97
CA PHE A 102 -2.80 -3.36 -3.09
C PHE A 102 -2.35 -2.65 -4.35
N VAL A 103 -1.92 -3.40 -5.36
CA VAL A 103 -1.40 -2.87 -6.63
C VAL A 103 -2.46 -3.03 -7.71
N PRO A 104 -3.34 -2.03 -7.93
CA PRO A 104 -4.44 -2.17 -8.85
C PRO A 104 -4.09 -1.90 -10.32
N ASN A 105 -2.94 -1.26 -10.60
CA ASN A 105 -2.62 -0.81 -11.96
C ASN A 105 -1.98 -1.89 -12.84
N HIS A 106 -1.11 -2.72 -12.27
CA HIS A 106 -0.28 -3.67 -13.03
C HIS A 106 0.03 -4.94 -12.24
N VAL A 107 0.57 -5.92 -12.93
CA VAL A 107 1.11 -7.17 -12.38
C VAL A 107 2.56 -7.34 -12.83
N GLY A 108 3.30 -8.27 -12.26
CA GLY A 108 4.62 -8.67 -12.74
C GLY A 108 4.55 -9.43 -14.08
N CYS A 109 5.65 -9.44 -14.83
CA CYS A 109 5.73 -10.16 -16.10
C CYS A 109 5.55 -11.68 -15.98
N ASP A 110 5.81 -12.25 -14.79
CA ASP A 110 5.59 -13.66 -14.47
C ASP A 110 4.26 -13.93 -13.75
N TYR A 111 3.33 -12.97 -13.83
CA TYR A 111 2.01 -13.12 -13.20
C TYR A 111 1.33 -14.42 -13.63
N SER A 112 0.89 -15.20 -12.64
CA SER A 112 0.19 -16.46 -12.86
C SER A 112 -0.95 -16.57 -11.86
N ASP A 113 -2.17 -16.49 -12.36
CA ASP A 113 -3.37 -16.61 -11.55
C ASP A 113 -4.02 -17.99 -11.71
N LYS A 114 -4.17 -18.68 -10.60
CA LYS A 114 -4.88 -19.98 -10.53
C LYS A 114 -6.39 -19.81 -10.29
N HIS A 115 -6.87 -18.57 -10.16
CA HIS A 115 -8.24 -18.23 -9.75
C HIS A 115 -9.09 -17.62 -10.88
N GLY A 116 -8.68 -17.76 -12.13
CA GLY A 116 -9.46 -17.34 -13.30
C GLY A 116 -8.87 -16.17 -14.09
N GLY A 117 -7.70 -15.68 -13.68
CA GLY A 117 -6.96 -14.66 -14.38
C GLY A 117 -7.50 -13.23 -14.22
N ILE A 118 -6.65 -12.27 -14.50
CA ILE A 118 -6.99 -10.86 -14.69
C ILE A 118 -6.64 -10.52 -16.13
N PRO A 119 -7.56 -9.93 -16.92
CA PRO A 119 -7.22 -9.45 -18.26
C PRO A 119 -6.10 -8.42 -18.24
N LEU A 120 -5.13 -8.57 -19.14
CA LEU A 120 -3.94 -7.73 -19.24
C LEU A 120 -3.86 -7.04 -20.59
N CYS A 121 -3.31 -5.81 -20.62
CA CYS A 121 -3.17 -5.00 -21.83
C CYS A 121 -2.04 -5.48 -22.76
N GLY A 122 -1.06 -6.25 -22.23
CA GLY A 122 0.12 -6.67 -22.98
C GLY A 122 1.19 -5.58 -23.14
N TRP A 123 1.09 -4.46 -22.42
CA TRP A 123 2.07 -3.36 -22.36
C TRP A 123 2.21 -2.85 -20.91
N HIS A 124 3.23 -2.05 -20.63
CA HIS A 124 3.52 -1.46 -19.32
C HIS A 124 3.49 0.06 -19.37
N ASP A 125 3.25 0.69 -18.21
CA ASP A 125 3.38 2.14 -18.06
C ASP A 125 4.85 2.54 -17.87
N TYR A 126 5.20 3.72 -18.32
CA TYR A 126 6.53 4.32 -18.15
C TYR A 126 7.68 3.37 -18.61
N ASP A 127 8.75 3.30 -17.82
CA ASP A 127 9.90 2.41 -17.99
C ASP A 127 9.81 1.13 -17.13
N TRP A 128 8.61 0.79 -16.63
CA TRP A 128 8.38 -0.37 -15.73
C TRP A 128 8.34 -1.69 -16.51
N SER A 129 9.45 -2.01 -17.16
CA SER A 129 9.58 -3.18 -18.05
C SER A 129 9.41 -4.54 -17.36
N ASP A 130 9.38 -4.57 -16.02
CA ASP A 130 9.11 -5.73 -15.19
C ASP A 130 7.61 -5.92 -14.88
N THR A 131 6.74 -5.09 -15.47
CA THR A 131 5.29 -5.12 -15.23
C THR A 131 4.46 -5.23 -16.50
N ILE A 132 3.19 -5.61 -16.35
CA ILE A 132 2.16 -5.61 -17.40
C ILE A 132 0.91 -4.93 -16.85
N LYS A 133 0.36 -3.97 -17.59
CA LYS A 133 -0.84 -3.22 -17.19
C LYS A 133 -2.09 -4.09 -17.20
N ILE A 134 -2.96 -3.87 -16.21
CA ILE A 134 -4.28 -4.52 -16.10
C ILE A 134 -5.27 -3.82 -17.05
N ASP A 135 -6.07 -4.62 -17.78
CA ASP A 135 -7.09 -4.11 -18.70
C ASP A 135 -8.45 -3.96 -17.99
N TYR A 136 -8.76 -2.75 -17.60
CA TYR A 136 -10.04 -2.41 -16.96
C TYR A 136 -11.22 -2.28 -17.91
N ASN A 137 -11.00 -2.31 -19.24
CA ASN A 137 -12.07 -2.33 -20.24
C ASN A 137 -12.54 -3.75 -20.51
N ALA A 138 -11.75 -4.75 -20.16
CA ALA A 138 -12.11 -6.15 -20.37
C ALA A 138 -13.18 -6.61 -19.36
N PRO A 139 -14.17 -7.42 -19.82
CA PRO A 139 -15.17 -8.00 -18.94
C PRO A 139 -14.55 -8.85 -17.83
N GLY A 140 -15.05 -8.70 -16.61
CA GLY A 140 -14.62 -9.51 -15.46
C GLY A 140 -13.44 -8.97 -14.67
N THR A 141 -12.71 -7.97 -15.16
CA THR A 141 -11.56 -7.38 -14.44
C THR A 141 -12.00 -6.81 -13.08
N TRP A 142 -13.06 -6.01 -13.06
CA TRP A 142 -13.56 -5.42 -11.82
C TRP A 142 -13.86 -6.47 -10.75
N GLU A 143 -14.55 -7.53 -11.14
CA GLU A 143 -14.92 -8.60 -10.23
C GLU A 143 -13.72 -9.45 -9.80
N ALA A 144 -12.72 -9.63 -10.67
CA ALA A 144 -11.47 -10.29 -10.32
C ALA A 144 -10.71 -9.49 -9.24
N MET A 145 -10.57 -8.18 -9.42
CA MET A 145 -9.91 -7.28 -8.46
C MET A 145 -10.67 -7.19 -7.13
N TYR A 146 -12.01 -7.16 -7.18
CA TYR A 146 -12.83 -7.23 -5.97
C TYR A 146 -12.57 -8.51 -5.18
N ARG A 147 -12.54 -9.69 -5.85
CA ARG A 147 -12.24 -10.97 -5.18
C ARG A 147 -10.89 -10.98 -4.49
N ILE A 148 -9.88 -10.30 -5.05
CA ILE A 148 -8.55 -10.17 -4.45
C ILE A 148 -8.63 -9.38 -3.14
N VAL A 149 -9.21 -8.19 -3.15
CA VAL A 149 -9.32 -7.34 -1.96
C VAL A 149 -10.16 -8.04 -0.88
N ARG A 150 -11.28 -8.64 -1.29
CA ARG A 150 -12.15 -9.44 -0.40
C ARG A 150 -11.39 -10.61 0.25
N PHE A 151 -10.54 -11.31 -0.53
CA PHE A 151 -9.72 -12.41 -0.01
C PHE A 151 -8.81 -11.97 1.14
N TRP A 152 -8.13 -10.85 0.99
CA TRP A 152 -7.23 -10.33 2.04
C TRP A 152 -8.01 -9.76 3.23
N ALA A 153 -9.07 -9.02 2.99
CA ALA A 153 -9.96 -8.54 4.06
C ALA A 153 -10.52 -9.70 4.90
N SER A 154 -10.95 -10.81 4.24
CA SER A 154 -11.42 -12.02 4.93
C SER A 154 -10.33 -12.73 5.77
N LYS A 155 -9.06 -12.39 5.58
CA LYS A 155 -7.93 -12.90 6.38
C LYS A 155 -7.51 -11.97 7.52
N GLY A 156 -8.27 -10.89 7.74
CA GLY A 156 -8.04 -9.95 8.82
C GLY A 156 -7.15 -8.76 8.45
N VAL A 157 -6.96 -8.49 7.15
CA VAL A 157 -6.35 -7.22 6.72
C VAL A 157 -7.34 -6.09 7.00
N ASP A 158 -6.92 -5.09 7.76
CA ASP A 158 -7.75 -3.95 8.18
C ASP A 158 -7.67 -2.78 7.20
N GLY A 159 -6.71 -2.78 6.26
CA GLY A 159 -6.60 -1.71 5.30
C GLY A 159 -5.68 -2.00 4.13
N PHE A 160 -5.86 -1.23 3.07
CA PHE A 160 -5.12 -1.34 1.82
C PHE A 160 -4.51 0.01 1.44
N ARG A 161 -3.19 0.04 1.29
CA ARG A 161 -2.54 1.14 0.58
C ARG A 161 -2.58 0.81 -0.92
N CYS A 162 -3.30 1.62 -1.67
CA CYS A 162 -3.52 1.41 -3.09
C CYS A 162 -2.45 2.15 -3.90
N ASP A 163 -1.65 1.38 -4.61
CA ASP A 163 -0.54 1.85 -5.42
C ASP A 163 -1.02 2.52 -6.71
N MET A 164 -0.41 3.66 -7.08
CA MET A 164 -0.57 4.34 -8.37
C MET A 164 -2.03 4.47 -8.84
N VAL A 165 -2.94 4.84 -7.96
CA VAL A 165 -4.40 4.91 -8.25
C VAL A 165 -4.75 5.87 -9.38
N GLU A 166 -3.87 6.84 -9.70
CA GLU A 166 -4.07 7.79 -10.78
C GLU A 166 -4.06 7.15 -12.19
N LEU A 167 -3.50 5.94 -12.29
CA LEU A 167 -3.44 5.15 -13.53
C LEU A 167 -4.60 4.14 -13.67
N VAL A 168 -5.51 4.13 -12.69
CA VAL A 168 -6.66 3.21 -12.60
C VAL A 168 -7.96 3.99 -12.77
N PRO A 169 -8.98 3.44 -13.47
CA PRO A 169 -10.26 4.14 -13.63
C PRO A 169 -10.90 4.51 -12.27
N PRO A 170 -11.20 5.79 -12.02
CA PRO A 170 -11.81 6.22 -10.74
C PRO A 170 -13.14 5.54 -10.44
N ASP A 171 -13.94 5.28 -11.46
CA ASP A 171 -15.25 4.59 -11.30
C ASP A 171 -15.10 3.17 -10.79
N PHE A 172 -14.05 2.45 -11.25
CA PHE A 172 -13.72 1.14 -10.70
C PHE A 172 -13.35 1.24 -9.21
N LEU A 173 -12.46 2.17 -8.85
CA LEU A 173 -12.02 2.34 -7.47
C LEU A 173 -13.20 2.70 -6.54
N LYS A 174 -14.07 3.59 -6.99
CA LYS A 174 -15.30 3.95 -6.28
C LYS A 174 -16.20 2.75 -6.05
N TRP A 175 -16.44 1.96 -7.09
CA TRP A 175 -17.24 0.74 -7.02
C TRP A 175 -16.61 -0.30 -6.08
N LEU A 176 -15.29 -0.53 -6.21
CA LEU A 176 -14.55 -1.47 -5.38
C LEU A 176 -14.65 -1.14 -3.89
N ILE A 177 -14.36 0.13 -3.54
CA ILE A 177 -14.40 0.60 -2.15
C ILE A 177 -15.81 0.43 -1.58
N ALA A 178 -16.84 0.87 -2.31
CA ALA A 178 -18.23 0.72 -1.87
C ALA A 178 -18.58 -0.74 -1.61
N LYS A 179 -18.25 -1.62 -2.56
CA LYS A 179 -18.58 -3.05 -2.48
C LYS A 179 -17.83 -3.78 -1.36
N ILE A 180 -16.56 -3.43 -1.11
CA ILE A 180 -15.80 -3.99 0.02
C ILE A 180 -16.38 -3.51 1.35
N LYS A 181 -16.74 -2.23 1.46
CA LYS A 181 -17.28 -1.68 2.71
C LYS A 181 -18.68 -2.19 3.05
N GLU A 182 -19.43 -2.75 2.12
CA GLU A 182 -20.67 -3.48 2.40
C GLU A 182 -20.44 -4.73 3.27
N GLU A 183 -19.34 -5.47 3.03
CA GLU A 183 -18.99 -6.67 3.79
C GLU A 183 -18.03 -6.40 4.96
N PHE A 184 -17.13 -5.41 4.79
CA PHE A 184 -16.05 -5.07 5.71
C PHE A 184 -16.02 -3.55 5.97
N PRO A 185 -17.00 -3.00 6.71
CA PRO A 185 -17.17 -1.55 6.87
C PRO A 185 -15.98 -0.84 7.51
N GLU A 186 -15.18 -1.55 8.32
CA GLU A 186 -14.02 -1.00 9.03
C GLU A 186 -12.72 -1.03 8.21
N VAL A 187 -12.72 -1.67 7.02
CA VAL A 187 -11.53 -1.69 6.17
C VAL A 187 -11.25 -0.30 5.62
N VAL A 188 -10.01 0.17 5.77
CA VAL A 188 -9.59 1.49 5.30
C VAL A 188 -8.84 1.39 3.97
N PHE A 189 -9.04 2.39 3.11
CA PHE A 189 -8.35 2.54 1.84
C PHE A 189 -7.51 3.81 1.83
N ILE A 190 -6.22 3.68 1.55
CA ILE A 190 -5.25 4.77 1.48
C ILE A 190 -4.79 4.93 0.05
N ALA A 191 -5.00 6.09 -0.55
CA ALA A 191 -4.62 6.37 -1.93
C ALA A 191 -3.19 6.91 -2.04
N GLU A 192 -2.47 6.45 -3.07
CA GLU A 192 -1.28 7.11 -3.55
C GLU A 192 -1.64 8.01 -4.74
N VAL A 193 -1.57 9.33 -4.55
CA VAL A 193 -1.89 10.34 -5.56
C VAL A 193 -0.80 11.40 -5.56
N TYR A 194 -0.27 11.74 -6.73
CA TYR A 194 0.76 12.76 -6.89
C TYR A 194 0.22 14.10 -7.37
N GLN A 195 -0.91 14.10 -8.11
CA GLN A 195 -1.53 15.32 -8.64
C GLN A 195 -2.45 15.95 -7.58
N LYS A 196 -2.00 17.04 -6.97
CA LYS A 196 -2.73 17.73 -5.86
C LYS A 196 -4.14 18.15 -6.26
N GLU A 197 -4.35 18.50 -7.51
CA GLU A 197 -5.63 18.90 -8.06
C GLU A 197 -6.68 17.79 -8.00
N LYS A 198 -6.22 16.54 -7.93
CA LYS A 198 -7.08 15.34 -7.85
C LYS A 198 -7.39 14.91 -6.42
N TYR A 199 -6.73 15.47 -5.39
CA TYR A 199 -6.90 15.03 -4.00
C TYR A 199 -8.37 15.02 -3.59
N ARG A 200 -9.09 16.09 -3.86
CA ARG A 200 -10.52 16.21 -3.52
C ARG A 200 -11.36 15.15 -4.20
N MET A 201 -11.14 14.88 -5.49
CA MET A 201 -11.84 13.83 -6.24
C MET A 201 -11.64 12.45 -5.60
N TYR A 202 -10.40 12.07 -5.27
CA TYR A 202 -10.14 10.76 -4.66
C TYR A 202 -10.75 10.61 -3.27
N ILE A 203 -10.78 11.67 -2.49
CA ILE A 203 -11.36 11.67 -1.14
C ILE A 203 -12.90 11.74 -1.19
N GLU A 204 -13.48 12.64 -1.97
CA GLU A 204 -14.92 12.94 -1.91
C GLU A 204 -15.75 12.09 -2.88
N ASP A 205 -15.26 11.89 -4.12
CA ASP A 205 -16.03 11.19 -5.14
C ASP A 205 -15.70 9.68 -5.16
N VAL A 206 -14.41 9.32 -5.14
CA VAL A 206 -13.96 7.93 -5.13
C VAL A 206 -14.13 7.29 -3.76
N ARG A 207 -14.06 8.08 -2.67
CA ARG A 207 -14.30 7.66 -1.29
C ARG A 207 -13.14 6.91 -0.61
N PHE A 208 -11.89 7.22 -0.99
CA PHE A 208 -10.77 6.81 -0.17
C PHE A 208 -10.88 7.39 1.25
N ASP A 209 -10.49 6.63 2.26
CA ASP A 209 -10.49 7.08 3.65
C ASP A 209 -9.36 8.08 3.89
N TYR A 210 -8.19 7.79 3.32
CA TYR A 210 -6.98 8.60 3.44
C TYR A 210 -6.25 8.74 2.11
N LEU A 211 -5.48 9.82 1.99
CA LEU A 211 -4.55 10.07 0.90
C LEU A 211 -3.31 10.75 1.48
N TYR A 212 -2.13 10.17 1.35
CA TYR A 212 -0.93 10.79 1.90
C TYR A 212 -0.39 11.92 1.02
N ASP A 213 -0.02 13.03 1.67
CA ASP A 213 0.35 14.30 1.04
C ASP A 213 1.83 14.31 0.63
N LYS A 214 2.19 13.50 -0.38
CA LYS A 214 3.56 13.45 -0.91
C LYS A 214 3.94 14.77 -1.60
N SER A 215 3.13 15.18 -2.57
CA SER A 215 3.41 16.36 -3.41
C SER A 215 3.12 17.70 -2.72
N GLY A 216 2.56 17.66 -1.51
CA GLY A 216 2.34 18.82 -0.67
C GLY A 216 3.35 18.91 0.47
N LEU A 217 2.99 18.40 1.65
CA LEU A 217 3.80 18.59 2.84
C LEU A 217 5.18 17.92 2.75
N TYR A 218 5.26 16.67 2.23
CA TYR A 218 6.54 15.97 2.13
C TYR A 218 7.54 16.75 1.25
N ASP A 219 7.15 17.15 0.03
CA ASP A 219 8.03 17.88 -0.89
C ASP A 219 8.42 19.25 -0.32
N VAL A 220 7.52 19.93 0.40
CA VAL A 220 7.82 21.18 1.11
C VAL A 220 8.87 20.95 2.20
N LEU A 221 8.72 19.92 3.02
CA LEU A 221 9.69 19.61 4.09
C LEU A 221 11.05 19.24 3.50
N ARG A 222 11.10 18.44 2.43
CA ARG A 222 12.34 18.10 1.72
C ARG A 222 13.03 19.34 1.17
N ALA A 223 12.31 20.25 0.53
CA ALA A 223 12.86 21.49 0.04
C ALA A 223 13.47 22.35 1.18
N LEU A 224 12.77 22.43 2.32
CA LEU A 224 13.25 23.17 3.48
C LEU A 224 14.51 22.57 4.09
N THR A 225 14.59 21.24 4.23
CA THR A 225 15.79 20.56 4.74
C THR A 225 16.98 20.70 3.79
N ALA A 226 16.74 20.80 2.49
CA ALA A 226 17.75 21.10 1.47
C ALA A 226 18.12 22.60 1.38
N GLY A 227 17.58 23.44 2.26
CA GLY A 227 17.85 24.88 2.26
C GLY A 227 17.09 25.68 1.22
N HIS A 228 16.04 25.11 0.64
CA HIS A 228 15.24 25.76 -0.40
C HIS A 228 13.85 26.19 0.12
N GLY A 229 13.33 27.30 -0.39
CA GLY A 229 12.00 27.80 -0.02
C GLY A 229 11.94 28.44 1.36
N THR A 230 10.72 28.54 1.89
CA THR A 230 10.45 29.12 3.21
C THR A 230 9.38 28.32 3.96
N ALA A 231 9.39 28.37 5.30
CA ALA A 231 8.37 27.73 6.13
C ALA A 231 6.92 28.16 5.82
N ARG A 232 6.74 29.31 5.15
CA ARG A 232 5.43 29.77 4.67
C ARG A 232 4.78 28.76 3.71
N ALA A 233 5.57 27.96 2.99
CA ALA A 233 5.07 26.92 2.10
C ALA A 233 4.26 25.86 2.84
N ILE A 234 4.58 25.55 4.11
CA ILE A 234 3.80 24.65 4.97
C ILE A 234 2.39 25.22 5.18
N THR A 235 2.30 26.50 5.52
CA THR A 235 1.01 27.17 5.72
C THR A 235 0.18 27.20 4.44
N TRP A 236 0.81 27.47 3.31
CA TRP A 236 0.13 27.43 2.01
C TRP A 236 -0.39 26.04 1.65
N ASN A 237 0.37 24.99 1.93
CA ASN A 237 -0.11 23.63 1.73
C ASN A 237 -1.34 23.34 2.60
N TRP A 238 -1.32 23.72 3.87
CA TRP A 238 -2.48 23.56 4.76
C TRP A 238 -3.69 24.35 4.29
N GLN A 239 -3.50 25.57 3.81
CA GLN A 239 -4.57 26.37 3.22
C GLN A 239 -5.14 25.74 1.94
N PHE A 240 -4.30 25.11 1.14
CA PHE A 240 -4.74 24.38 -0.05
C PHE A 240 -5.59 23.15 0.32
N LEU A 241 -5.18 22.39 1.32
CA LEU A 241 -5.89 21.20 1.78
C LEU A 241 -7.23 21.50 2.46
N GLN A 242 -7.33 22.61 3.16
CA GLN A 242 -8.56 23.05 3.88
C GLN A 242 -9.16 21.92 4.74
N ASP A 243 -10.41 21.56 4.45
CA ASP A 243 -11.20 20.52 5.11
C ASP A 243 -10.72 19.08 4.79
N LEU A 244 -9.87 18.90 3.79
CA LEU A 244 -9.25 17.59 3.50
C LEU A 244 -8.17 17.19 4.53
N GLN A 245 -7.59 18.15 5.27
CA GLN A 245 -6.47 17.91 6.19
C GLN A 245 -6.65 16.70 7.11
N PRO A 246 -7.81 16.46 7.75
CA PRO A 246 -8.00 15.32 8.63
C PRO A 246 -7.87 13.95 7.92
N ARG A 247 -7.98 13.94 6.59
CA ARG A 247 -7.89 12.74 5.75
C ARG A 247 -6.57 12.65 4.97
N MET A 248 -5.63 13.55 5.28
CA MET A 248 -4.32 13.64 4.62
C MET A 248 -3.22 13.28 5.63
N PRO A 249 -2.83 12.00 5.76
CA PRO A 249 -1.68 11.60 6.56
C PRO A 249 -0.43 12.37 6.18
N ASN A 250 0.19 13.00 7.17
CA ASN A 250 1.45 13.70 6.98
C ASN A 250 2.57 12.67 6.85
N LEU A 251 3.30 12.75 5.76
CA LEU A 251 4.42 11.87 5.44
C LEU A 251 5.73 12.57 5.77
N LEU A 252 6.59 11.91 6.52
CA LEU A 252 7.98 12.35 6.76
C LEU A 252 8.97 11.50 5.98
N GLU A 253 8.76 10.18 5.99
CA GLU A 253 9.60 9.19 5.33
C GLU A 253 8.74 8.07 4.77
N LYS A 254 9.17 7.47 3.65
CA LYS A 254 8.51 6.34 2.99
C LYS A 254 9.58 5.51 2.25
N HIS A 255 9.29 4.24 2.00
CA HIS A 255 10.23 3.27 1.42
C HIS A 255 10.83 3.66 0.06
N ASP A 256 10.12 4.47 -0.73
CA ASP A 256 10.50 4.96 -2.06
C ASP A 256 10.93 6.43 -2.06
N GLN A 257 11.12 7.02 -0.89
CA GLN A 257 11.55 8.39 -0.71
C GLN A 257 12.83 8.43 0.12
N GLU A 258 13.68 9.42 -0.15
CA GLU A 258 14.83 9.69 0.71
C GLU A 258 14.38 10.11 2.11
N THR A 259 15.12 9.70 3.13
CA THR A 259 14.83 10.14 4.50
C THR A 259 15.17 11.63 4.65
N LEU A 260 14.54 12.31 5.62
CA LEU A 260 14.85 13.71 5.91
C LEU A 260 16.31 13.90 6.41
N ALA A 261 16.92 12.83 6.93
CA ALA A 261 18.28 12.81 7.39
C ALA A 261 19.31 12.46 6.29
N SER A 262 18.85 12.09 5.08
CA SER A 262 19.76 11.85 3.95
C SER A 262 20.37 13.16 3.46
N PRO A 263 21.68 13.21 3.21
CA PRO A 263 22.36 14.41 2.73
C PRO A 263 21.90 14.83 1.33
#